data_f2164a75aaeb88835cba02bf40017d77
#
_entry.id   f2164a75aaeb88835cba02bf40017d77
#
_cell.length_a   1.000
_cell.length_b   1.000
_cell.length_c   1.000
_cell.angle_alpha   90.00
_cell.angle_beta   90.00
_cell.angle_gamma   90.00
#
_symmetry.space_group_name_H-M   'P 1'
#
loop_
_entity.id
_entity.type
_entity.pdbx_description
1 polymer ?
#
loop_
_entity_poly.entity_id
_entity_poly.type
_entity_poly.pdbx_seq_one_letter_code
_entity_poly.pdbx_strand_id
1 'polypeptide(L)'
;MNNNTIVLTGGGTAGHVSLNEAIIPELIKKKYDIHYIGSYNGIEKTIIGDKFPNIPYHPISNGKLRRYFSIKNFSDPFKVLYGTMQAITVLKKVKPSVVFSKGGFVSVPVVLAAKLSNIPVVIHESDLTPGLANKIASSFAEHIFTVFEETIKHLPANKASSIGAILRPDLFHGDEKIAEQLTGFDASKETIIVMGGSQGSAKINEVIKQNIEQLTKRFQVIHLCGKGNKDELLVGKPNYIAFEYVTNELPHLMKISNYVISRAGSNSIFEFLELKKPMLLIPLSVHASRGDQVLNAKYFEKKGFATILEEEDLTATTFMDSFNRLVDEKEEMIDRMFEVNASKTPEQFVDLLLTYQK
;
A
#
# COMPACT_ATOMS: atom_id res chain seq x y z
N MET A 1 21.01 -5.27 29.65
CA MET A 1 19.83 -4.40 29.44
C MET A 1 19.38 -4.63 28.02
N ASN A 2 18.15 -5.11 27.83
CA ASN A 2 17.61 -5.22 26.46
C ASN A 2 17.54 -3.82 25.85
N ASN A 3 18.21 -3.63 24.74
CA ASN A 3 18.16 -2.37 24.02
C ASN A 3 16.84 -2.30 23.26
N ASN A 4 15.83 -1.65 23.82
CA ASN A 4 14.49 -1.50 23.22
C ASN A 4 14.42 -0.34 22.23
N THR A 5 15.50 -0.07 21.49
CA THR A 5 15.51 0.99 20.50
C THR A 5 15.42 0.43 19.09
N ILE A 6 14.51 0.97 18.26
CA ILE A 6 14.32 0.58 16.86
C ILE A 6 14.40 1.80 15.94
N VAL A 7 14.99 1.60 14.79
CA VAL A 7 14.97 2.59 13.70
C VAL A 7 14.07 2.11 12.58
N LEU A 8 13.12 2.94 12.18
CA LEU A 8 12.25 2.72 11.04
C LEU A 8 12.70 3.59 9.86
N THR A 9 12.59 3.07 8.65
CA THR A 9 12.83 3.82 7.42
C THR A 9 11.91 3.36 6.29
N GLY A 10 11.63 4.26 5.38
CA GLY A 10 10.79 4.06 4.21
C GLY A 10 10.26 5.38 3.72
N GLY A 11 10.02 5.55 2.43
CA GLY A 11 9.52 6.82 1.95
C GLY A 11 9.47 6.95 0.43
N GLY A 12 9.20 8.17 -0.01
CA GLY A 12 9.01 8.52 -1.41
C GLY A 12 7.58 8.32 -1.93
N THR A 13 6.81 7.42 -1.33
CA THR A 13 5.36 7.23 -1.59
C THR A 13 4.63 6.88 -0.30
N ALA A 14 3.31 7.13 -0.23
CA ALA A 14 2.50 6.76 0.93
C ALA A 14 2.54 5.24 1.21
N GLY A 15 2.61 4.41 0.17
CA GLY A 15 2.70 2.95 0.31
C GLY A 15 3.98 2.46 1.02
N HIS A 16 5.08 3.22 0.92
CA HIS A 16 6.31 2.92 1.65
C HIS A 16 6.30 3.43 3.10
N VAL A 17 5.25 4.13 3.52
CA VAL A 17 5.11 4.65 4.90
C VAL A 17 4.00 3.92 5.64
N SER A 18 2.97 3.46 4.94
CA SER A 18 1.74 2.91 5.53
C SER A 18 1.97 1.76 6.53
N LEU A 19 2.91 0.85 6.24
CA LEU A 19 3.25 -0.21 7.19
C LEU A 19 3.96 0.34 8.43
N ASN A 20 4.86 1.32 8.26
CA ASN A 20 5.49 1.97 9.42
C ASN A 20 4.44 2.64 10.30
N GLU A 21 3.44 3.32 9.70
CA GLU A 21 2.31 3.89 10.44
C GLU A 21 1.52 2.82 11.21
N ALA A 22 1.31 1.65 10.62
CA ALA A 22 0.55 0.57 11.24
C ALA A 22 1.29 -0.08 12.42
N ILE A 23 2.62 -0.18 12.37
CA ILE A 23 3.41 -0.85 13.42
C ILE A 23 3.87 0.07 14.55
N ILE A 24 3.94 1.38 14.33
CA ILE A 24 4.37 2.35 15.36
C ILE A 24 3.52 2.24 16.62
N PRO A 25 2.17 2.19 16.58
CA PRO A 25 1.35 2.04 17.79
C PRO A 25 1.68 0.76 18.57
N GLU A 26 1.96 -0.34 17.90
CA GLU A 26 2.31 -1.61 18.54
C GLU A 26 3.70 -1.57 19.18
N LEU A 27 4.67 -0.92 18.53
CA LEU A 27 5.99 -0.69 19.13
C LEU A 27 5.91 0.22 20.36
N ILE A 28 5.06 1.25 20.34
CA ILE A 28 4.80 2.12 21.52
C ILE A 28 4.20 1.32 22.68
N LYS A 29 3.20 0.46 22.41
CA LYS A 29 2.62 -0.45 23.44
C LYS A 29 3.68 -1.35 24.07
N LYS A 30 4.62 -1.82 23.26
CA LYS A 30 5.76 -2.66 23.72
C LYS A 30 6.92 -1.84 24.35
N LYS A 31 6.74 -0.51 24.51
CA LYS A 31 7.70 0.42 25.12
C LYS A 31 9.05 0.50 24.39
N TYR A 32 9.04 0.45 23.07
CA TYR A 32 10.21 0.71 22.24
C TYR A 32 10.46 2.20 22.10
N ASP A 33 11.74 2.58 22.15
CA ASP A 33 12.22 3.90 21.71
C ASP A 33 12.37 3.87 20.20
N ILE A 34 11.53 4.67 19.52
CA ILE A 34 11.37 4.62 18.07
C ILE A 34 12.00 5.85 17.46
N HIS A 35 12.89 5.65 16.48
CA HIS A 35 13.44 6.72 15.65
C HIS A 35 13.08 6.49 14.19
N TYR A 36 12.83 7.55 13.44
CA TYR A 36 12.56 7.47 12.01
C TYR A 36 13.68 8.15 11.21
N ILE A 37 14.26 7.44 10.25
CA ILE A 37 15.22 8.03 9.30
C ILE A 37 14.54 8.13 7.94
N GLY A 38 14.44 9.35 7.40
CA GLY A 38 13.76 9.63 6.13
C GLY A 38 14.43 10.77 5.37
N SER A 39 13.84 11.22 4.27
CA SER A 39 14.38 12.30 3.45
C SER A 39 14.04 13.69 4.00
N TYR A 40 14.78 14.71 3.56
CA TYR A 40 14.54 16.11 3.97
C TYR A 40 13.14 16.61 3.59
N ASN A 41 12.64 16.21 2.41
CA ASN A 41 11.41 16.75 1.81
C ASN A 41 10.47 15.65 1.26
N GLY A 42 10.54 14.43 1.80
CA GLY A 42 9.65 13.33 1.38
C GLY A 42 8.31 13.38 2.09
N ILE A 43 7.32 12.70 1.50
CA ILE A 43 5.97 12.57 2.06
C ILE A 43 6.01 11.91 3.46
N GLU A 44 7.00 11.03 3.69
CA GLU A 44 7.20 10.37 4.98
C GLU A 44 7.43 11.35 6.12
N LYS A 45 8.09 12.48 5.85
CA LYS A 45 8.33 13.51 6.86
C LYS A 45 7.04 14.14 7.34
N THR A 46 6.15 14.46 6.43
CA THR A 46 4.83 15.02 6.74
C THR A 46 3.98 13.99 7.49
N ILE A 47 3.87 12.78 6.93
CA ILE A 47 3.03 11.73 7.52
C ILE A 47 3.46 11.38 8.95
N ILE A 48 4.76 11.14 9.15
CA ILE A 48 5.28 10.78 10.48
C ILE A 48 5.21 11.97 11.44
N GLY A 49 5.54 13.18 10.97
CA GLY A 49 5.48 14.39 11.81
C GLY A 49 4.07 14.74 12.28
N ASP A 50 3.08 14.58 11.40
CA ASP A 50 1.68 14.90 11.73
C ASP A 50 1.04 13.85 12.65
N LYS A 51 1.28 12.55 12.37
CA LYS A 51 0.64 11.46 13.12
C LYS A 51 1.40 11.06 14.39
N PHE A 52 2.72 11.20 14.40
CA PHE A 52 3.59 10.74 15.48
C PHE A 52 4.62 11.82 15.88
N PRO A 53 4.19 13.01 16.33
CA PRO A 53 5.08 14.16 16.58
C PRO A 53 6.15 13.90 17.64
N ASN A 54 5.95 12.90 18.51
CA ASN A 54 6.90 12.53 19.55
C ASN A 54 8.03 11.58 19.06
N ILE A 55 7.97 11.08 17.82
CA ILE A 55 9.02 10.24 17.26
C ILE A 55 10.12 11.12 16.67
N PRO A 56 11.38 11.00 17.13
CA PRO A 56 12.49 11.74 16.54
C PRO A 56 12.67 11.39 15.06
N TYR A 57 12.53 12.39 14.18
CA TYR A 57 12.75 12.26 12.75
C TYR A 57 14.14 12.76 12.37
N HIS A 58 14.92 11.91 11.70
CA HIS A 58 16.30 12.20 11.28
C HIS A 58 16.34 12.31 9.75
N PRO A 59 16.41 13.54 9.20
CA PRO A 59 16.48 13.73 7.76
C PRO A 59 17.88 13.41 7.23
N ILE A 60 17.94 12.65 6.13
CA ILE A 60 19.19 12.35 5.42
C ILE A 60 19.08 12.66 3.92
N SER A 61 20.25 12.80 3.29
CA SER A 61 20.36 12.90 1.85
C SER A 61 20.04 11.55 1.21
N ASN A 62 19.28 11.56 0.11
CA ASN A 62 18.97 10.38 -0.67
C ASN A 62 19.09 10.66 -2.17
N GLY A 63 19.59 9.70 -2.93
CA GLY A 63 19.61 9.73 -4.39
C GLY A 63 18.34 9.04 -4.92
N LYS A 64 17.79 9.52 -6.03
CA LYS A 64 16.77 8.80 -6.79
C LYS A 64 17.46 8.07 -7.94
N LEU A 65 17.75 6.78 -7.81
CA LEU A 65 18.26 5.98 -8.92
C LEU A 65 17.16 5.86 -10.00
N ARG A 66 17.26 6.74 -11.01
CA ARG A 66 16.31 6.79 -12.12
C ARG A 66 16.70 5.76 -13.17
N ARG A 67 15.72 5.05 -13.71
CA ARG A 67 15.93 4.03 -14.76
C ARG A 67 16.18 4.66 -16.15
N TYR A 68 15.90 5.96 -16.33
CA TYR A 68 16.18 6.69 -17.56
C TYR A 68 17.44 7.55 -17.42
N PHE A 69 18.09 7.83 -18.55
CA PHE A 69 19.28 8.66 -18.58
C PHE A 69 18.95 10.08 -18.11
N SER A 70 19.61 10.53 -17.06
CA SER A 70 19.47 11.87 -16.50
C SER A 70 20.83 12.32 -15.96
N ILE A 71 21.20 13.56 -16.19
CA ILE A 71 22.44 14.17 -15.64
C ILE A 71 22.46 14.06 -14.11
N LYS A 72 21.28 14.03 -13.46
CA LYS A 72 21.15 13.82 -12.01
C LYS A 72 21.59 12.42 -11.56
N ASN A 73 21.63 11.43 -12.45
CA ASN A 73 22.15 10.10 -12.13
C ASN A 73 23.64 10.11 -11.76
N PHE A 74 24.42 11.09 -12.23
CA PHE A 74 25.82 11.25 -11.83
C PHE A 74 25.98 11.78 -10.40
N SER A 75 25.06 12.60 -9.91
CA SER A 75 25.10 13.16 -8.55
C SER A 75 24.43 12.23 -7.51
N ASP A 76 23.54 11.34 -7.93
CA ASP A 76 22.75 10.50 -7.02
C ASP A 76 23.60 9.48 -6.23
N PRO A 77 24.66 8.83 -6.77
CA PRO A 77 25.57 7.99 -5.98
C PRO A 77 26.27 8.76 -4.85
N PHE A 78 26.69 10.00 -5.11
CA PHE A 78 27.32 10.86 -4.08
C PHE A 78 26.32 11.24 -2.98
N LYS A 79 25.05 11.48 -3.33
CA LYS A 79 23.99 11.73 -2.35
C LYS A 79 23.71 10.49 -1.51
N VAL A 80 23.73 9.29 -2.10
CA VAL A 80 23.58 8.03 -1.36
C VAL A 80 24.76 7.86 -0.40
N LEU A 81 25.98 8.07 -0.84
CA LEU A 81 27.16 7.98 0.01
C LEU A 81 27.10 8.98 1.18
N TYR A 82 26.76 10.24 0.89
CA TYR A 82 26.62 11.27 1.93
C TYR A 82 25.48 10.92 2.90
N GLY A 83 24.34 10.47 2.40
CA GLY A 83 23.24 9.99 3.23
C GLY A 83 23.62 8.79 4.10
N THR A 84 24.46 7.89 3.57
CA THR A 84 24.99 6.76 4.37
C THR A 84 25.85 7.25 5.53
N MET A 85 26.72 8.24 5.33
CA MET A 85 27.52 8.83 6.41
C MET A 85 26.62 9.52 7.46
N GLN A 86 25.58 10.25 7.02
CA GLN A 86 24.62 10.85 7.94
C GLN A 86 23.87 9.76 8.74
N ALA A 87 23.42 8.70 8.09
CA ALA A 87 22.74 7.58 8.76
C ALA A 87 23.67 6.87 9.75
N ILE A 88 24.97 6.65 9.44
CA ILE A 88 25.95 6.08 10.38
C ILE A 88 26.04 6.96 11.65
N THR A 89 26.07 8.27 11.49
CA THR A 89 26.12 9.20 12.63
C THR A 89 24.89 9.06 13.53
N VAL A 90 23.71 8.98 12.94
CA VAL A 90 22.45 8.75 13.66
C VAL A 90 22.46 7.39 14.37
N LEU A 91 22.80 6.31 13.64
CA LEU A 91 22.80 4.95 14.19
C LEU A 91 23.82 4.77 15.34
N LYS A 92 25.00 5.40 15.26
CA LYS A 92 25.98 5.40 16.36
C LYS A 92 25.48 6.11 17.61
N LYS A 93 24.68 7.17 17.44
CA LYS A 93 24.07 7.91 18.57
C LYS A 93 22.91 7.15 19.18
N VAL A 94 22.01 6.62 18.34
CA VAL A 94 20.77 5.96 18.74
C VAL A 94 21.00 4.53 19.20
N LYS A 95 21.97 3.81 18.59
CA LYS A 95 22.33 2.41 18.88
C LYS A 95 21.14 1.45 18.86
N PRO A 96 20.37 1.39 17.77
CA PRO A 96 19.18 0.55 17.75
C PRO A 96 19.54 -0.93 17.75
N SER A 97 18.65 -1.76 18.29
CA SER A 97 18.75 -3.23 18.27
C SER A 97 18.42 -3.82 16.90
N VAL A 98 17.62 -3.10 16.10
CA VAL A 98 17.22 -3.49 14.74
C VAL A 98 16.85 -2.26 13.91
N VAL A 99 17.06 -2.33 12.60
CA VAL A 99 16.57 -1.38 11.62
C VAL A 99 15.50 -2.06 10.77
N PHE A 100 14.32 -1.47 10.69
CA PHE A 100 13.27 -1.93 9.78
C PHE A 100 13.13 -1.00 8.57
N SER A 101 13.12 -1.58 7.37
CA SER A 101 12.99 -0.87 6.11
C SER A 101 11.76 -1.32 5.33
N LYS A 102 10.83 -0.40 5.08
CA LYS A 102 9.71 -0.63 4.16
C LYS A 102 10.08 -0.38 2.69
N GLY A 103 11.27 0.16 2.45
CA GLY A 103 11.74 0.46 1.10
C GLY A 103 11.63 1.91 0.68
N GLY A 104 11.74 2.14 -0.63
CA GLY A 104 11.93 3.48 -1.19
C GLY A 104 13.41 3.88 -1.20
N PHE A 105 13.77 4.86 -2.05
CA PHE A 105 15.18 5.20 -2.25
C PHE A 105 15.89 5.76 -1.01
N VAL A 106 15.14 6.35 -0.08
CA VAL A 106 15.69 6.85 1.18
C VAL A 106 16.17 5.73 2.10
N SER A 107 15.63 4.53 1.97
CA SER A 107 16.06 3.39 2.80
C SER A 107 17.41 2.82 2.41
N VAL A 108 17.85 2.98 1.16
CA VAL A 108 19.13 2.42 0.68
C VAL A 108 20.33 2.91 1.51
N PRO A 109 20.55 4.22 1.72
CA PRO A 109 21.66 4.69 2.57
C PRO A 109 21.52 4.23 4.03
N VAL A 110 20.28 4.07 4.55
CA VAL A 110 20.06 3.60 5.92
C VAL A 110 20.45 2.12 6.08
N VAL A 111 20.05 1.28 5.12
CA VAL A 111 20.40 -0.15 5.11
C VAL A 111 21.91 -0.35 4.99
N LEU A 112 22.58 0.41 4.12
CA LEU A 112 24.04 0.39 4.01
C LEU A 112 24.71 0.81 5.31
N ALA A 113 24.26 1.89 5.94
CA ALA A 113 24.77 2.37 7.21
C ALA A 113 24.59 1.36 8.34
N ALA A 114 23.45 0.72 8.42
CA ALA A 114 23.17 -0.32 9.42
C ALA A 114 24.09 -1.53 9.23
N LYS A 115 24.30 -1.99 7.99
CA LYS A 115 25.23 -3.07 7.68
C LYS A 115 26.67 -2.73 8.09
N LEU A 116 27.13 -1.52 7.78
CA LEU A 116 28.48 -1.04 8.18
C LEU A 116 28.63 -0.87 9.70
N SER A 117 27.51 -0.70 10.41
CA SER A 117 27.46 -0.57 11.87
C SER A 117 27.16 -1.89 12.59
N ASN A 118 27.11 -3.03 11.88
CA ASN A 118 26.74 -4.36 12.41
C ASN A 118 25.38 -4.41 13.11
N ILE A 119 24.42 -3.59 12.66
CA ILE A 119 23.04 -3.57 13.14
C ILE A 119 22.21 -4.42 12.18
N PRO A 120 21.38 -5.38 12.68
CA PRO A 120 20.52 -6.18 11.83
C PRO A 120 19.49 -5.33 11.10
N VAL A 121 19.21 -5.69 9.84
CA VAL A 121 18.25 -5.00 8.99
C VAL A 121 17.19 -6.00 8.56
N VAL A 122 15.93 -5.66 8.79
CA VAL A 122 14.78 -6.39 8.27
C VAL A 122 14.08 -5.53 7.22
N ILE A 123 13.77 -6.13 6.08
CA ILE A 123 13.11 -5.46 4.95
C ILE A 123 11.72 -6.05 4.76
N HIS A 124 10.78 -5.24 4.30
CA HIS A 124 9.47 -5.71 3.84
C HIS A 124 9.26 -5.31 2.38
N GLU A 125 8.84 -6.29 1.56
CA GLU A 125 8.46 -6.09 0.15
C GLU A 125 6.98 -6.43 -0.02
N SER A 126 6.22 -5.50 -0.57
CA SER A 126 4.78 -5.68 -0.75
C SER A 126 4.37 -6.02 -2.19
N ASP A 127 5.20 -5.72 -3.18
CA ASP A 127 4.87 -6.00 -4.58
C ASP A 127 5.36 -7.40 -5.00
N LEU A 128 4.74 -7.94 -6.04
CA LEU A 128 5.09 -9.27 -6.58
C LEU A 128 6.56 -9.33 -7.04
N THR A 129 7.09 -8.22 -7.56
CA THR A 129 8.51 -8.10 -7.91
C THR A 129 9.19 -7.03 -7.07
N PRO A 130 10.39 -7.32 -6.50
CA PRO A 130 11.06 -6.36 -5.63
C PRO A 130 11.36 -5.04 -6.33
N GLY A 131 11.01 -3.93 -5.68
CA GLY A 131 11.42 -2.61 -6.12
C GLY A 131 12.95 -2.47 -6.16
N LEU A 132 13.49 -1.58 -7.01
CA LEU A 132 14.95 -1.42 -7.17
C LEU A 132 15.65 -1.14 -5.84
N ALA A 133 15.05 -0.33 -4.98
CA ALA A 133 15.62 -0.03 -3.66
C ALA A 133 15.72 -1.28 -2.80
N ASN A 134 14.64 -2.09 -2.72
CA ASN A 134 14.64 -3.34 -1.97
C ASN A 134 15.54 -4.39 -2.62
N LYS A 135 15.64 -4.43 -3.96
CA LYS A 135 16.58 -5.32 -4.66
C LYS A 135 18.04 -5.01 -4.30
N ILE A 136 18.42 -3.73 -4.19
CA ILE A 136 19.75 -3.34 -3.73
C ILE A 136 19.93 -3.67 -2.26
N ALA A 137 18.97 -3.29 -1.42
CA ALA A 137 19.02 -3.46 0.02
C ALA A 137 18.99 -4.93 0.47
N SER A 138 18.37 -5.83 -0.30
CA SER A 138 18.20 -7.25 0.03
C SER A 138 19.52 -7.98 0.28
N SER A 139 20.58 -7.63 -0.43
CA SER A 139 21.92 -8.24 -0.23
C SER A 139 22.49 -7.95 1.17
N PHE A 140 22.09 -6.86 1.79
CA PHE A 140 22.58 -6.39 3.07
C PHE A 140 21.65 -6.72 4.25
N ALA A 141 20.41 -7.17 3.95
CA ALA A 141 19.43 -7.53 4.96
C ALA A 141 19.78 -8.81 5.71
N GLU A 142 19.40 -8.87 6.97
CA GLU A 142 19.36 -10.10 7.77
C GLU A 142 18.17 -10.97 7.33
N HIS A 143 17.00 -10.34 7.14
CA HIS A 143 15.79 -10.99 6.67
C HIS A 143 14.91 -10.08 5.83
N ILE A 144 14.10 -10.70 4.95
CA ILE A 144 13.16 -10.01 4.07
C ILE A 144 11.79 -10.68 4.20
N PHE A 145 10.81 -9.94 4.69
CA PHE A 145 9.43 -10.37 4.67
C PHE A 145 8.77 -9.96 3.36
N THR A 146 8.05 -10.87 2.73
CA THR A 146 7.31 -10.59 1.48
C THR A 146 5.82 -10.82 1.68
N VAL A 147 5.01 -10.08 0.93
CA VAL A 147 3.56 -10.31 0.88
C VAL A 147 3.23 -11.50 0.00
N PHE A 148 3.83 -11.57 -1.19
CA PHE A 148 3.64 -12.68 -2.13
C PHE A 148 4.72 -13.74 -1.94
N GLU A 149 4.34 -15.01 -2.00
CA GLU A 149 5.28 -16.13 -1.96
C GLU A 149 6.22 -16.13 -3.18
N GLU A 150 5.67 -15.78 -4.33
CA GLU A 150 6.41 -15.72 -5.60
C GLU A 150 7.55 -14.71 -5.59
N THR A 151 7.48 -13.68 -4.75
CA THR A 151 8.53 -12.66 -4.60
C THR A 151 9.83 -13.27 -4.10
N ILE A 152 9.78 -14.34 -3.31
CA ILE A 152 10.96 -15.02 -2.74
C ILE A 152 11.93 -15.45 -3.84
N LYS A 153 11.43 -15.87 -5.02
CA LYS A 153 12.24 -16.31 -6.16
C LYS A 153 13.18 -15.23 -6.72
N HIS A 154 12.88 -13.96 -6.40
CA HIS A 154 13.64 -12.79 -6.86
C HIS A 154 14.62 -12.26 -5.80
N LEU A 155 14.72 -12.91 -4.65
CA LEU A 155 15.48 -12.48 -3.49
C LEU A 155 16.61 -13.45 -3.16
N PRO A 156 17.62 -13.05 -2.37
CA PRO A 156 18.69 -13.95 -1.94
C PRO A 156 18.12 -15.19 -1.21
N ALA A 157 18.63 -16.36 -1.60
CA ALA A 157 18.22 -17.63 -0.99
C ALA A 157 18.38 -17.62 0.53
N ASN A 158 17.44 -18.22 1.25
CA ASN A 158 17.43 -18.39 2.71
C ASN A 158 17.33 -17.09 3.54
N LYS A 159 17.05 -15.94 2.89
CA LYS A 159 16.86 -14.66 3.59
C LYS A 159 15.45 -14.10 3.51
N ALA A 160 14.54 -14.80 2.84
CA ALA A 160 13.19 -14.31 2.61
C ALA A 160 12.13 -15.33 3.07
N SER A 161 11.04 -14.82 3.61
CA SER A 161 9.82 -15.60 3.88
C SER A 161 8.57 -14.79 3.56
N SER A 162 7.56 -15.46 3.04
CA SER A 162 6.26 -14.85 2.82
C SER A 162 5.45 -14.88 4.12
N ILE A 163 4.86 -13.75 4.45
CA ILE A 163 4.03 -13.57 5.65
C ILE A 163 2.62 -13.07 5.32
N GLY A 164 2.33 -12.84 4.02
CA GLY A 164 1.10 -12.21 3.60
C GLY A 164 1.09 -10.69 3.86
N ALA A 165 -0.06 -10.08 3.65
CA ALA A 165 -0.24 -8.65 3.89
C ALA A 165 -0.34 -8.33 5.38
N ILE A 166 0.08 -7.12 5.77
CA ILE A 166 -0.12 -6.62 7.12
C ILE A 166 -1.26 -5.59 7.06
N LEU A 167 -2.40 -5.94 7.62
CA LEU A 167 -3.62 -5.18 7.50
C LEU A 167 -4.00 -4.51 8.83
N ARG A 168 -4.50 -3.29 8.72
CA ARG A 168 -4.95 -2.54 9.90
C ARG A 168 -6.23 -3.14 10.46
N PRO A 169 -6.32 -3.37 11.79
CA PRO A 169 -7.52 -3.93 12.41
C PRO A 169 -8.78 -3.09 12.22
N ASP A 170 -8.66 -1.77 12.16
CA ASP A 170 -9.78 -0.83 11.97
C ASP A 170 -10.57 -1.08 10.68
N LEU A 171 -9.92 -1.63 9.66
CA LEU A 171 -10.57 -1.99 8.39
C LEU A 171 -11.73 -2.98 8.56
N PHE A 172 -11.66 -3.85 9.59
CA PHE A 172 -12.69 -4.87 9.88
C PHE A 172 -13.81 -4.38 10.80
N HIS A 173 -13.72 -3.16 11.31
CA HIS A 173 -14.67 -2.58 12.27
C HIS A 173 -15.62 -1.57 11.62
N GLY A 174 -15.99 -1.82 10.34
CA GLY A 174 -16.99 -1.02 9.65
C GLY A 174 -18.40 -1.17 10.28
N ASP A 175 -19.12 -0.07 10.38
CA ASP A 175 -20.51 0.00 10.87
C ASP A 175 -21.45 0.40 9.73
N GLU A 176 -22.47 -0.43 9.47
CA GLU A 176 -23.42 -0.24 8.38
C GLU A 176 -24.26 1.03 8.59
N LYS A 177 -24.67 1.31 9.83
CA LYS A 177 -25.47 2.49 10.15
C LYS A 177 -24.73 3.79 9.88
N ILE A 178 -23.43 3.82 10.20
CA ILE A 178 -22.59 4.98 9.89
C ILE A 178 -22.48 5.14 8.36
N ALA A 179 -22.30 4.04 7.63
CA ALA A 179 -22.24 4.08 6.18
C ALA A 179 -23.56 4.56 5.56
N GLU A 180 -24.70 4.09 6.06
CA GLU A 180 -26.04 4.56 5.65
C GLU A 180 -26.21 6.06 5.91
N GLN A 181 -25.79 6.56 7.06
CA GLN A 181 -25.82 8.00 7.37
C GLN A 181 -24.95 8.83 6.46
N LEU A 182 -23.76 8.31 6.08
CA LEU A 182 -22.81 8.99 5.19
C LEU A 182 -23.31 9.02 3.74
N THR A 183 -24.01 7.98 3.30
CA THR A 183 -24.36 7.79 1.91
C THR A 183 -25.82 8.06 1.60
N GLY A 184 -26.70 7.84 2.55
CA GLY A 184 -28.16 7.81 2.34
C GLY A 184 -28.63 6.58 1.52
N PHE A 185 -27.80 5.53 1.44
CA PHE A 185 -28.07 4.36 0.62
C PHE A 185 -29.00 3.37 1.30
N ASP A 186 -29.72 2.62 0.47
CA ASP A 186 -30.66 1.58 0.88
C ASP A 186 -29.93 0.23 1.00
N ALA A 187 -29.93 -0.37 2.19
CA ALA A 187 -29.26 -1.64 2.46
C ALA A 187 -29.80 -2.83 1.61
N SER A 188 -30.99 -2.70 0.99
CA SER A 188 -31.54 -3.73 0.11
C SER A 188 -30.89 -3.78 -1.28
N LYS A 189 -30.11 -2.77 -1.66
CA LYS A 189 -29.46 -2.67 -2.97
C LYS A 189 -27.97 -2.94 -2.88
N GLU A 190 -27.46 -3.66 -3.88
CA GLU A 190 -26.01 -3.89 -3.99
C GLU A 190 -25.26 -2.58 -4.26
N THR A 191 -24.12 -2.43 -3.59
CA THR A 191 -23.30 -1.22 -3.63
C THR A 191 -21.93 -1.51 -4.22
N ILE A 192 -21.50 -0.63 -5.13
CA ILE A 192 -20.17 -0.62 -5.73
C ILE A 192 -19.35 0.48 -5.06
N ILE A 193 -18.13 0.18 -4.63
CA ILE A 193 -17.16 1.20 -4.27
C ILE A 193 -16.09 1.33 -5.35
N VAL A 194 -15.83 2.56 -5.81
CA VAL A 194 -14.85 2.88 -6.84
C VAL A 194 -13.70 3.67 -6.23
N MET A 195 -12.46 3.21 -6.42
CA MET A 195 -11.26 3.79 -5.82
C MET A 195 -10.13 3.92 -6.82
N GLY A 196 -9.76 5.14 -7.20
CA GLY A 196 -8.63 5.41 -8.11
C GLY A 196 -7.24 5.46 -7.46
N GLY A 197 -7.15 5.14 -6.16
CA GLY A 197 -5.97 5.38 -5.31
C GLY A 197 -6.06 6.72 -4.57
N SER A 198 -5.05 7.07 -3.76
CA SER A 198 -5.08 8.26 -2.88
C SER A 198 -5.23 9.60 -3.60
N GLN A 199 -4.82 9.68 -4.87
CA GLN A 199 -4.95 10.89 -5.69
C GLN A 199 -6.14 10.82 -6.68
N GLY A 200 -6.86 9.69 -6.70
CA GLY A 200 -7.86 9.42 -7.73
C GLY A 200 -7.24 8.94 -9.05
N SER A 201 -8.09 8.69 -10.03
CA SER A 201 -7.68 8.29 -11.38
C SER A 201 -8.61 8.93 -12.41
N ALA A 202 -8.09 9.85 -13.21
CA ALA A 202 -8.88 10.52 -14.25
C ALA A 202 -9.56 9.54 -15.22
N LYS A 203 -8.87 8.47 -15.63
CA LYS A 203 -9.42 7.45 -16.54
C LYS A 203 -10.55 6.64 -15.89
N ILE A 204 -10.40 6.24 -14.63
CA ILE A 204 -11.46 5.54 -13.90
C ILE A 204 -12.64 6.49 -13.67
N ASN A 205 -12.38 7.72 -13.24
CA ASN A 205 -13.44 8.72 -13.05
C ASN A 205 -14.25 8.94 -14.33
N GLU A 206 -13.56 9.05 -15.47
CA GLU A 206 -14.20 9.27 -16.77
C GLU A 206 -15.08 8.08 -17.19
N VAL A 207 -14.59 6.84 -17.06
CA VAL A 207 -15.38 5.66 -17.44
C VAL A 207 -16.58 5.44 -16.54
N ILE A 208 -16.45 5.76 -15.24
CA ILE A 208 -17.60 5.74 -14.31
C ILE A 208 -18.63 6.77 -14.72
N LYS A 209 -18.22 8.00 -15.03
CA LYS A 209 -19.12 9.06 -15.51
C LYS A 209 -19.89 8.63 -16.75
N GLN A 210 -19.20 8.04 -17.74
CA GLN A 210 -19.82 7.56 -18.98
C GLN A 210 -20.86 6.46 -18.76
N ASN A 211 -20.68 5.63 -17.72
CA ASN A 211 -21.56 4.50 -17.43
C ASN A 211 -22.53 4.74 -16.24
N ILE A 212 -22.53 5.93 -15.65
CA ILE A 212 -23.21 6.18 -14.38
C ILE A 212 -24.73 5.95 -14.49
N GLU A 213 -25.35 6.29 -15.62
CA GLU A 213 -26.77 6.06 -15.85
C GLU A 213 -27.12 4.57 -15.84
N GLN A 214 -26.26 3.73 -16.40
CA GLN A 214 -26.45 2.30 -16.44
C GLN A 214 -26.19 1.66 -15.08
N LEU A 215 -25.12 2.06 -14.41
CA LEU A 215 -24.75 1.56 -13.09
C LEU A 215 -25.83 1.87 -12.05
N THR A 216 -26.30 3.12 -11.97
CA THR A 216 -27.26 3.56 -10.96
C THR A 216 -28.69 3.06 -11.14
N LYS A 217 -29.02 2.43 -12.28
CA LYS A 217 -30.29 1.70 -12.47
C LYS A 217 -30.38 0.44 -11.59
N ARG A 218 -29.23 -0.24 -11.38
CA ARG A 218 -29.19 -1.53 -10.68
C ARG A 218 -28.45 -1.45 -9.35
N PHE A 219 -27.42 -0.63 -9.25
CA PHE A 219 -26.52 -0.55 -8.12
C PHE A 219 -26.54 0.84 -7.48
N GLN A 220 -26.03 0.90 -6.25
CA GLN A 220 -25.59 2.13 -5.60
C GLN A 220 -24.08 2.29 -5.80
N VAL A 221 -23.60 3.50 -6.02
CA VAL A 221 -22.19 3.76 -6.36
C VAL A 221 -21.58 4.76 -5.38
N ILE A 222 -20.59 4.29 -4.62
CA ILE A 222 -19.71 5.13 -3.81
C ILE A 222 -18.44 5.40 -4.64
N HIS A 223 -18.14 6.66 -4.93
CA HIS A 223 -17.02 7.02 -5.79
C HIS A 223 -15.98 7.86 -5.06
N LEU A 224 -14.82 7.26 -4.74
CA LEU A 224 -13.66 7.97 -4.19
C LEU A 224 -12.85 8.56 -5.36
N CYS A 225 -13.24 9.74 -5.82
CA CYS A 225 -12.77 10.32 -7.08
C CYS A 225 -11.38 10.99 -6.98
N GLY A 226 -10.89 11.27 -5.77
CA GLY A 226 -9.65 12.01 -5.53
C GLY A 226 -9.88 13.51 -5.37
N LYS A 227 -8.95 14.18 -4.70
CA LYS A 227 -9.06 15.62 -4.38
C LYS A 227 -9.19 16.48 -5.63
N GLY A 228 -10.20 17.33 -5.67
CA GLY A 228 -10.49 18.25 -6.78
C GLY A 228 -11.09 17.59 -8.02
N ASN A 229 -11.50 16.31 -7.94
CA ASN A 229 -12.08 15.56 -9.07
C ASN A 229 -13.58 15.27 -8.92
N LYS A 230 -14.25 15.89 -7.94
CA LYS A 230 -15.69 15.73 -7.80
C LYS A 230 -16.41 16.39 -8.97
N ASP A 231 -17.27 15.63 -9.63
CA ASP A 231 -18.06 16.15 -10.77
C ASP A 231 -19.36 16.78 -10.27
N GLU A 232 -19.49 18.10 -10.40
CA GLU A 232 -20.65 18.87 -9.97
C GLU A 232 -21.95 18.44 -10.70
N LEU A 233 -21.85 17.90 -11.92
CA LEU A 233 -22.99 17.43 -12.71
C LEU A 233 -23.60 16.14 -12.14
N LEU A 234 -22.87 15.42 -11.30
CA LEU A 234 -23.30 14.18 -10.66
C LEU A 234 -23.75 14.36 -9.20
N VAL A 235 -23.65 15.59 -8.68
CA VAL A 235 -24.09 15.89 -7.30
C VAL A 235 -25.61 15.75 -7.22
N GLY A 236 -26.09 15.00 -6.20
CA GLY A 236 -27.50 14.75 -5.97
C GLY A 236 -28.12 13.70 -6.90
N LYS A 237 -27.33 13.03 -7.74
CA LYS A 237 -27.81 11.93 -8.55
C LYS A 237 -28.27 10.76 -7.67
N PRO A 238 -29.47 10.19 -7.86
CA PRO A 238 -29.95 9.02 -7.11
C PRO A 238 -28.98 7.84 -7.26
N ASN A 239 -28.77 7.10 -6.16
CA ASN A 239 -27.88 5.93 -6.09
C ASN A 239 -26.41 6.24 -6.39
N TYR A 240 -25.97 7.51 -6.28
CA TYR A 240 -24.56 7.90 -6.48
C TYR A 240 -24.13 8.91 -5.43
N ILE A 241 -22.95 8.65 -4.84
CA ILE A 241 -22.29 9.59 -3.96
C ILE A 241 -20.78 9.63 -4.25
N ALA A 242 -20.21 10.84 -4.29
CA ALA A 242 -18.79 11.03 -4.50
C ALA A 242 -18.12 11.64 -3.25
N PHE A 243 -16.97 11.08 -2.89
CA PHE A 243 -16.05 11.62 -1.90
C PHE A 243 -14.72 11.94 -2.57
N GLU A 244 -14.13 13.08 -2.26
CA GLU A 244 -12.78 13.39 -2.74
C GLU A 244 -11.71 12.55 -2.02
N TYR A 245 -11.89 12.37 -0.73
CA TYR A 245 -11.00 11.59 0.11
C TYR A 245 -11.73 11.12 1.37
N VAL A 246 -11.42 9.92 1.83
CA VAL A 246 -11.94 9.34 3.07
C VAL A 246 -10.80 8.71 3.87
N THR A 247 -10.91 8.69 5.18
CA THR A 247 -9.97 8.05 6.12
C THR A 247 -10.70 7.12 7.07
N ASN A 248 -11.27 7.68 8.13
CA ASN A 248 -12.01 6.93 9.15
C ASN A 248 -13.35 6.40 8.63
N GLU A 249 -13.85 6.97 7.55
CA GLU A 249 -15.10 6.56 6.89
C GLU A 249 -14.91 5.28 6.04
N LEU A 250 -13.69 5.01 5.57
CA LEU A 250 -13.41 3.92 4.64
C LEU A 250 -13.89 2.55 5.13
N PRO A 251 -13.64 2.12 6.39
CA PRO A 251 -14.14 0.85 6.90
C PRO A 251 -15.66 0.72 6.82
N HIS A 252 -16.40 1.80 7.12
CA HIS A 252 -17.85 1.83 7.05
C HIS A 252 -18.36 1.69 5.62
N LEU A 253 -17.77 2.45 4.68
CA LEU A 253 -18.12 2.38 3.27
C LEU A 253 -17.78 1.01 2.65
N MET A 254 -16.63 0.42 3.02
CA MET A 254 -16.26 -0.93 2.62
C MET A 254 -17.22 -1.99 3.17
N LYS A 255 -17.75 -1.79 4.36
CA LYS A 255 -18.70 -2.74 5.00
C LYS A 255 -19.96 -2.94 4.14
N ILE A 256 -20.55 -1.87 3.62
CA ILE A 256 -21.77 -1.93 2.79
C ILE A 256 -21.50 -2.21 1.30
N SER A 257 -20.22 -2.21 0.88
CA SER A 257 -19.89 -2.44 -0.52
C SER A 257 -19.88 -3.93 -0.86
N ASN A 258 -20.54 -4.31 -1.96
CA ASN A 258 -20.58 -5.67 -2.48
C ASN A 258 -19.49 -5.91 -3.53
N TYR A 259 -19.11 -4.86 -4.27
CA TYR A 259 -18.10 -4.91 -5.33
C TYR A 259 -17.11 -3.78 -5.18
N VAL A 260 -15.89 -4.03 -5.61
CA VAL A 260 -14.83 -3.01 -5.63
C VAL A 260 -14.34 -2.81 -7.07
N ILE A 261 -14.20 -1.56 -7.49
CA ILE A 261 -13.51 -1.18 -8.72
C ILE A 261 -12.30 -0.34 -8.32
N SER A 262 -11.08 -0.81 -8.61
CA SER A 262 -9.89 -0.16 -8.08
C SER A 262 -8.65 -0.31 -8.95
N ARG A 263 -7.63 0.49 -8.65
CA ARG A 263 -6.25 0.20 -9.03
C ARG A 263 -5.73 -1.04 -8.31
N ALA A 264 -4.64 -1.63 -8.81
CA ALA A 264 -4.06 -2.86 -8.26
C ALA A 264 -2.81 -2.62 -7.39
N GLY A 265 -2.89 -1.64 -6.50
CA GLY A 265 -1.86 -1.45 -5.47
C GLY A 265 -1.88 -2.59 -4.46
N SER A 266 -0.72 -3.16 -4.11
CA SER A 266 -0.66 -4.41 -3.35
C SER A 266 -1.39 -4.33 -2.00
N ASN A 267 -1.25 -3.25 -1.24
CA ASN A 267 -1.97 -3.11 0.03
C ASN A 267 -3.48 -3.21 -0.15
N SER A 268 -4.04 -2.43 -1.10
CA SER A 268 -5.48 -2.37 -1.32
C SER A 268 -6.08 -3.70 -1.79
N ILE A 269 -5.42 -4.39 -2.72
CA ILE A 269 -5.96 -5.67 -3.23
C ILE A 269 -5.99 -6.76 -2.15
N PHE A 270 -5.06 -6.75 -1.20
CA PHE A 270 -5.09 -7.65 -0.06
C PHE A 270 -6.12 -7.22 1.00
N GLU A 271 -6.38 -5.91 1.17
CA GLU A 271 -7.50 -5.42 1.96
C GLU A 271 -8.84 -5.93 1.41
N PHE A 272 -9.03 -5.85 0.10
CA PHE A 272 -10.25 -6.38 -0.56
C PHE A 272 -10.36 -7.89 -0.46
N LEU A 273 -9.24 -8.62 -0.65
CA LEU A 273 -9.19 -10.07 -0.50
C LEU A 273 -9.62 -10.50 0.91
N GLU A 274 -9.11 -9.85 1.93
CA GLU A 274 -9.42 -10.19 3.33
C GLU A 274 -10.85 -9.83 3.70
N LEU A 275 -11.38 -8.72 3.16
CA LEU A 275 -12.79 -8.34 3.30
C LEU A 275 -13.74 -9.15 2.40
N LYS A 276 -13.21 -10.12 1.63
CA LYS A 276 -13.98 -10.97 0.71
C LYS A 276 -14.80 -10.16 -0.31
N LYS A 277 -14.16 -9.11 -0.87
CA LYS A 277 -14.82 -8.20 -1.82
C LYS A 277 -14.44 -8.58 -3.25
N PRO A 278 -15.37 -9.09 -4.07
CA PRO A 278 -15.17 -9.24 -5.51
C PRO A 278 -14.68 -7.94 -6.14
N MET A 279 -13.62 -8.01 -6.95
CA MET A 279 -12.95 -6.81 -7.43
C MET A 279 -12.68 -6.81 -8.93
N LEU A 280 -13.01 -5.69 -9.58
CA LEU A 280 -12.54 -5.33 -10.91
C LEU A 280 -11.29 -4.46 -10.77
N LEU A 281 -10.16 -5.00 -11.17
CA LEU A 281 -8.87 -4.30 -11.09
C LEU A 281 -8.54 -3.64 -12.42
N ILE A 282 -8.30 -2.34 -12.37
CA ILE A 282 -7.83 -1.52 -13.50
C ILE A 282 -6.42 -1.04 -13.14
N PRO A 283 -5.38 -1.87 -13.40
CA PRO A 283 -4.01 -1.54 -13.00
C PRO A 283 -3.49 -0.29 -13.72
N LEU A 284 -2.61 0.44 -13.06
CA LEU A 284 -1.91 1.55 -13.70
C LEU A 284 -1.03 1.04 -14.83
N SER A 285 -1.14 1.67 -15.99
CA SER A 285 -0.41 1.32 -17.21
C SER A 285 1.10 1.15 -16.99
N VAL A 286 1.70 0.22 -17.69
CA VAL A 286 3.17 0.04 -17.71
C VAL A 286 3.89 1.28 -18.25
N HIS A 287 3.24 2.09 -19.06
CA HIS A 287 3.78 3.37 -19.57
C HIS A 287 3.81 4.47 -18.50
N ALA A 288 2.91 4.40 -17.52
CA ALA A 288 2.82 5.36 -16.42
C ALA A 288 3.49 4.87 -15.13
N SER A 289 3.87 3.58 -15.06
CA SER A 289 4.42 2.95 -13.86
C SER A 289 5.56 1.96 -14.20
N ARG A 290 6.00 1.19 -13.21
CA ARG A 290 6.96 0.08 -13.40
C ARG A 290 6.29 -1.22 -13.82
N GLY A 291 4.97 -1.24 -13.97
CA GLY A 291 4.19 -2.45 -14.24
C GLY A 291 3.88 -3.30 -12.99
N ASP A 292 4.28 -2.87 -11.80
CA ASP A 292 4.05 -3.63 -10.56
C ASP A 292 2.55 -3.93 -10.37
N GLN A 293 1.67 -2.93 -10.63
CA GLN A 293 0.22 -3.12 -10.51
C GLN A 293 -0.35 -4.12 -11.51
N VAL A 294 0.19 -4.15 -12.74
CA VAL A 294 -0.23 -5.13 -13.76
C VAL A 294 0.14 -6.54 -13.30
N LEU A 295 1.34 -6.73 -12.75
CA LEU A 295 1.77 -8.02 -12.23
C LEU A 295 0.94 -8.45 -11.02
N ASN A 296 0.67 -7.55 -10.08
CA ASN A 296 -0.18 -7.81 -8.92
C ASN A 296 -1.60 -8.24 -9.36
N ALA A 297 -2.19 -7.50 -10.31
CA ALA A 297 -3.53 -7.80 -10.84
C ALA A 297 -3.55 -9.19 -11.50
N LYS A 298 -2.61 -9.48 -12.42
CA LYS A 298 -2.51 -10.80 -13.10
C LYS A 298 -2.35 -11.95 -12.12
N TYR A 299 -1.63 -11.73 -11.01
CA TYR A 299 -1.54 -12.72 -9.95
C TYR A 299 -2.91 -12.99 -9.32
N PHE A 300 -3.67 -11.94 -9.00
CA PHE A 300 -5.00 -12.05 -8.40
C PHE A 300 -6.01 -12.70 -9.35
N GLU A 301 -6.01 -12.34 -10.62
CA GLU A 301 -6.86 -12.97 -11.64
C GLU A 301 -6.54 -14.47 -11.78
N LYS A 302 -5.25 -14.83 -11.88
CA LYS A 302 -4.81 -16.23 -11.95
C LYS A 302 -5.27 -17.06 -10.75
N LYS A 303 -5.39 -16.43 -9.56
CA LYS A 303 -5.91 -17.08 -8.35
C LYS A 303 -7.44 -17.08 -8.28
N GLY A 304 -8.11 -16.41 -9.21
CA GLY A 304 -9.56 -16.29 -9.24
C GLY A 304 -10.12 -15.33 -8.18
N PHE A 305 -9.34 -14.32 -7.76
CA PHE A 305 -9.74 -13.31 -6.77
C PHE A 305 -10.17 -11.99 -7.40
N ALA A 306 -9.94 -11.80 -8.70
CA ALA A 306 -10.21 -10.55 -9.39
C ALA A 306 -10.55 -10.78 -10.86
N THR A 307 -11.33 -9.87 -11.42
CA THR A 307 -11.43 -9.61 -12.86
C THR A 307 -10.48 -8.48 -13.20
N ILE A 308 -9.78 -8.54 -14.34
CA ILE A 308 -8.87 -7.47 -14.80
C ILE A 308 -9.42 -6.80 -16.05
N LEU A 309 -9.21 -5.48 -16.12
CA LEU A 309 -9.31 -4.69 -17.34
C LEU A 309 -8.07 -3.78 -17.41
N GLU A 310 -7.20 -4.02 -18.39
CA GLU A 310 -6.00 -3.19 -18.57
C GLU A 310 -6.39 -1.74 -18.95
N GLU A 311 -5.65 -0.77 -18.44
CA GLU A 311 -5.99 0.65 -18.63
C GLU A 311 -5.96 1.08 -20.11
N GLU A 312 -5.18 0.38 -20.93
CA GLU A 312 -5.08 0.59 -22.38
C GLU A 312 -6.38 0.20 -23.09
N ASP A 313 -7.10 -0.79 -22.59
CA ASP A 313 -8.35 -1.31 -23.15
C ASP A 313 -9.60 -0.69 -22.52
N LEU A 314 -9.42 0.29 -21.62
CA LEU A 314 -10.51 0.89 -20.85
C LEU A 314 -11.37 1.82 -21.73
N THR A 315 -12.56 1.35 -22.06
CA THR A 315 -13.65 2.08 -22.71
C THR A 315 -14.95 1.91 -21.93
N ALA A 316 -15.99 2.68 -22.25
CA ALA A 316 -17.30 2.50 -21.62
C ALA A 316 -17.86 1.07 -21.80
N THR A 317 -17.68 0.49 -23.00
CA THR A 317 -18.16 -0.86 -23.32
C THR A 317 -17.35 -1.94 -22.60
N THR A 318 -16.02 -1.95 -22.76
CA THR A 318 -15.16 -2.98 -22.14
C THR A 318 -15.22 -2.94 -20.61
N PHE A 319 -15.45 -1.75 -20.03
CA PHE A 319 -15.69 -1.60 -18.60
C PHE A 319 -16.98 -2.33 -18.17
N MET A 320 -18.10 -2.10 -18.86
CA MET A 320 -19.36 -2.75 -18.52
C MET A 320 -19.32 -4.26 -18.74
N ASP A 321 -18.65 -4.73 -19.81
CA ASP A 321 -18.47 -6.16 -20.06
C ASP A 321 -17.67 -6.83 -18.93
N SER A 322 -16.57 -6.21 -18.51
CA SER A 322 -15.73 -6.70 -17.41
C SER A 322 -16.45 -6.64 -16.07
N PHE A 323 -17.24 -5.59 -15.83
CA PHE A 323 -18.02 -5.48 -14.61
C PHE A 323 -19.17 -6.50 -14.56
N ASN A 324 -19.88 -6.74 -15.66
CA ASN A 324 -20.89 -7.79 -15.72
C ASN A 324 -20.28 -9.17 -15.47
N ARG A 325 -19.11 -9.48 -16.05
CA ARG A 325 -18.38 -10.71 -15.74
C ARG A 325 -18.07 -10.84 -14.25
N LEU A 326 -17.59 -9.77 -13.60
CA LEU A 326 -17.36 -9.75 -12.16
C LEU A 326 -18.63 -10.09 -11.37
N VAL A 327 -19.78 -9.51 -11.78
CA VAL A 327 -21.07 -9.77 -11.11
C VAL A 327 -21.50 -11.22 -11.28
N ASP A 328 -21.31 -11.81 -12.47
CA ASP A 328 -21.68 -13.19 -12.76
C ASP A 328 -20.79 -14.19 -12.00
N GLU A 329 -19.50 -13.89 -11.82
CA GLU A 329 -18.51 -14.78 -11.19
C GLU A 329 -18.33 -14.51 -9.66
N LYS A 330 -19.13 -13.61 -9.05
CA LYS A 330 -18.87 -13.13 -7.69
C LYS A 330 -18.85 -14.22 -6.62
N GLU A 331 -19.79 -15.16 -6.67
CA GLU A 331 -19.92 -16.19 -5.64
C GLU A 331 -18.69 -17.14 -5.66
N GLU A 332 -18.30 -17.59 -6.85
CA GLU A 332 -17.09 -18.41 -7.00
C GLU A 332 -15.82 -17.67 -6.55
N MET A 333 -15.76 -16.36 -6.81
CA MET A 333 -14.63 -15.53 -6.39
C MET A 333 -14.58 -15.41 -4.87
N ILE A 334 -15.71 -15.19 -4.21
CA ILE A 334 -15.83 -15.14 -2.75
C ILE A 334 -15.43 -16.47 -2.12
N ASP A 335 -15.92 -17.59 -2.64
CA ASP A 335 -15.57 -18.92 -2.14
C ASP A 335 -14.07 -19.16 -2.18
N ARG A 336 -13.39 -18.84 -3.30
CA ARG A 336 -11.93 -18.92 -3.40
C ARG A 336 -11.20 -18.01 -2.42
N MET A 337 -11.75 -16.80 -2.14
CA MET A 337 -11.17 -15.89 -1.15
C MET A 337 -11.26 -16.43 0.27
N PHE A 338 -12.28 -17.23 0.62
CA PHE A 338 -12.40 -17.84 1.93
C PHE A 338 -11.36 -18.95 2.19
N GLU A 339 -10.83 -19.57 1.14
CA GLU A 339 -9.79 -20.60 1.26
C GLU A 339 -8.41 -20.02 1.63
N VAL A 340 -8.24 -18.70 1.58
CA VAL A 340 -6.95 -18.04 1.76
C VAL A 340 -6.90 -17.28 3.08
N ASN A 341 -5.89 -17.58 3.91
CA ASN A 341 -5.51 -16.79 5.07
C ASN A 341 -4.19 -16.08 4.74
N ALA A 342 -4.30 -14.89 4.15
CA ALA A 342 -3.19 -14.19 3.52
C ALA A 342 -2.72 -12.95 4.28
N SER A 343 -3.12 -12.77 5.55
CA SER A 343 -2.79 -11.55 6.28
C SER A 343 -2.28 -11.79 7.69
N LYS A 344 -1.62 -10.78 8.24
CA LYS A 344 -1.21 -10.66 9.64
C LYS A 344 -1.64 -9.32 10.21
N THR A 345 -1.83 -9.28 11.53
CA THR A 345 -2.01 -8.01 12.23
C THR A 345 -0.65 -7.30 12.40
N PRO A 346 -0.64 -5.96 12.59
CA PRO A 346 0.56 -5.21 12.93
C PRO A 346 1.27 -5.75 14.17
N GLU A 347 0.53 -6.22 15.20
CA GLU A 347 1.08 -6.84 16.39
C GLU A 347 1.88 -8.11 16.07
N GLN A 348 1.28 -9.04 15.31
CA GLN A 348 1.93 -10.28 14.87
C GLN A 348 3.19 -9.99 14.04
N PHE A 349 3.14 -8.96 13.20
CA PHE A 349 4.32 -8.56 12.44
C PHE A 349 5.42 -7.97 13.31
N VAL A 350 5.06 -7.13 14.28
CA VAL A 350 6.04 -6.58 15.24
C VAL A 350 6.72 -7.70 16.01
N ASP A 351 5.98 -8.71 16.46
CA ASP A 351 6.55 -9.88 17.15
C ASP A 351 7.58 -10.61 16.28
N LEU A 352 7.26 -10.83 15.00
CA LEU A 352 8.20 -11.42 14.03
C LEU A 352 9.42 -10.52 13.80
N LEU A 353 9.23 -9.21 13.62
CA LEU A 353 10.30 -8.25 13.42
C LEU A 353 11.30 -8.25 14.58
N LEU A 354 10.79 -8.29 15.80
CA LEU A 354 11.60 -8.24 17.02
C LEU A 354 12.41 -9.52 17.27
N THR A 355 12.14 -10.63 16.59
CA THR A 355 12.99 -11.84 16.67
C THR A 355 14.38 -11.62 16.06
N TYR A 356 14.56 -10.59 15.25
CA TYR A 356 15.83 -10.24 14.59
C TYR A 356 16.65 -9.17 15.32
N GLN A 357 16.21 -8.71 16.48
CA GLN A 357 16.96 -7.72 17.28
C GLN A 357 18.21 -8.35 17.93
N LYS A 358 19.27 -7.52 18.12
CA LYS A 358 20.51 -7.88 18.83
C LYS A 358 20.56 -7.23 20.20
#